data_9b6f1308c25233a82e6236321cf5721e
#
_entry.id   9b6f1308c25233a82e6236321cf5721e
#
_cell.length_a   1.000
_cell.length_b   1.000
_cell.length_c   1.000
_cell.angle_alpha   90.00
_cell.angle_beta   90.00
_cell.angle_gamma   90.00
#
_symmetry.space_group_name_H-M   'P 1'
#
loop_
_entity.id
_entity.type
_entity.pdbx_description
1 polymer ?
#
loop_
_entity_poly.entity_id
_entity_poly.type
_entity_poly.pdbx_seq_one_letter_code
_entity_poly.pdbx_strand_id
1 'polypeptide(L)'
;IFTTSMIKLGVNIDHVATLRQARYRDQADSPNAEPDPVAAALIAERAGAQGITAHLRLDRRHILDRDIFALREKITTKLNLEMGNTDEILEIALKVRPEDVCLVPENRQEVTTEGGLDCVVQKAALQPAIDRLRGAGIAVSLFVDPDLPQLEAAAELGAEFVELHTGAYANAFGAARAEELARLIRGAESAHAAGLKVNAGHGLNYSNITDILRVPHLVELNIGHSIISRAVTTGLDAAVREMLAAMRPA
;
A
#
# COMPACT_ATOMS: atom_id res chain seq x y z
N ILE A 1 15.52 -21.65 16.80
CA ILE A 1 15.16 -21.66 15.36
C ILE A 1 14.14 -20.54 15.21
N PHE A 2 14.59 -19.36 14.78
CA PHE A 2 13.68 -18.26 14.43
C PHE A 2 13.04 -18.65 13.10
N THR A 3 11.77 -19.00 13.11
CA THR A 3 10.96 -19.04 11.89
C THR A 3 10.84 -17.59 11.40
N THR A 4 11.68 -17.20 10.46
CA THR A 4 11.45 -15.97 9.69
C THR A 4 10.08 -16.11 9.02
N SER A 5 9.08 -15.39 9.52
CA SER A 5 7.78 -15.34 8.85
C SER A 5 8.02 -14.80 7.44
N MET A 6 7.47 -15.48 6.44
CA MET A 6 7.60 -15.05 5.04
C MET A 6 6.96 -13.68 4.88
N ILE A 7 7.66 -12.73 4.25
CA ILE A 7 7.13 -11.39 3.94
C ILE A 7 5.89 -11.56 3.05
N LYS A 8 4.79 -10.92 3.43
CA LYS A 8 3.52 -10.99 2.69
C LYS A 8 3.54 -10.09 1.46
N LEU A 9 2.77 -10.46 0.45
CA LEU A 9 2.49 -9.61 -0.71
C LEU A 9 1.07 -9.06 -0.62
N GLY A 10 0.96 -7.73 -0.49
CA GLY A 10 -0.24 -6.96 -0.77
C GLY A 10 -0.21 -6.49 -2.23
N VAL A 11 -1.22 -6.86 -2.99
CA VAL A 11 -1.34 -6.43 -4.40
C VAL A 11 -2.21 -5.19 -4.46
N ASN A 12 -1.60 -4.06 -4.85
CA ASN A 12 -2.35 -2.83 -5.10
C ASN A 12 -2.99 -2.89 -6.49
N ILE A 13 -4.31 -2.70 -6.56
CA ILE A 13 -5.13 -2.84 -7.77
C ILE A 13 -5.53 -1.51 -8.42
N ASP A 14 -5.01 -0.38 -7.95
CA ASP A 14 -5.41 0.96 -8.43
C ASP A 14 -5.24 1.12 -9.93
N HIS A 15 -4.16 0.59 -10.50
CA HIS A 15 -3.90 0.71 -11.93
C HIS A 15 -4.86 -0.12 -12.80
N VAL A 16 -5.50 -1.16 -12.25
CA VAL A 16 -6.62 -1.83 -12.92
C VAL A 16 -7.81 -0.86 -13.04
N ALA A 17 -8.13 -0.17 -11.94
CA ALA A 17 -9.17 0.85 -11.95
C ALA A 17 -8.79 2.04 -12.82
N THR A 18 -7.52 2.46 -12.85
CA THR A 18 -7.02 3.52 -13.74
C THR A 18 -7.29 3.17 -15.21
N LEU A 19 -7.03 1.92 -15.61
CA LEU A 19 -7.29 1.45 -16.98
C LEU A 19 -8.79 1.47 -17.30
N ARG A 20 -9.65 1.05 -16.37
CA ARG A 20 -11.12 1.19 -16.50
C ARG A 20 -11.51 2.66 -16.70
N GLN A 21 -11.00 3.56 -15.86
CA GLN A 21 -11.34 4.98 -15.91
C GLN A 21 -10.82 5.69 -17.16
N ALA A 22 -9.81 5.17 -17.82
CA ALA A 22 -9.33 5.70 -19.10
C ALA A 22 -10.43 5.67 -20.19
N ARG A 23 -11.38 4.72 -20.10
CA ARG A 23 -12.49 4.54 -21.06
C ARG A 23 -13.85 4.87 -20.47
N TYR A 24 -14.09 4.50 -19.21
CA TYR A 24 -15.43 4.46 -18.62
C TYR A 24 -15.62 5.45 -17.46
N ARG A 25 -14.82 6.52 -17.41
CA ARG A 25 -14.86 7.51 -16.32
C ARG A 25 -16.27 8.04 -16.05
N ASP A 26 -16.99 8.42 -17.13
CA ASP A 26 -18.34 8.99 -17.05
C ASP A 26 -19.45 7.94 -17.17
N GLN A 27 -19.08 6.66 -17.29
CA GLN A 27 -19.98 5.52 -17.45
C GLN A 27 -19.54 4.35 -16.59
N ALA A 28 -19.10 4.63 -15.38
CA ALA A 28 -18.53 3.61 -14.50
C ALA A 28 -19.52 2.46 -14.19
N ASP A 29 -20.83 2.72 -14.23
CA ASP A 29 -21.89 1.71 -14.03
C ASP A 29 -22.27 0.93 -15.31
N SER A 30 -21.59 1.19 -16.43
CA SER A 30 -21.78 0.41 -17.64
C SER A 30 -21.47 -1.07 -17.41
N PRO A 31 -22.30 -2.00 -17.90
CA PRO A 31 -21.97 -3.43 -17.85
C PRO A 31 -20.70 -3.77 -18.64
N ASN A 32 -20.24 -2.86 -19.49
CA ASN A 32 -19.00 -3.00 -20.27
C ASN A 32 -17.80 -2.33 -19.59
N ALA A 33 -17.95 -1.80 -18.36
CA ALA A 33 -16.86 -1.09 -17.67
C ALA A 33 -15.75 -2.05 -17.23
N GLU A 34 -14.79 -2.28 -18.10
CA GLU A 34 -13.63 -3.14 -17.93
C GLU A 34 -12.31 -2.34 -17.90
N PRO A 35 -11.27 -2.89 -17.24
CA PRO A 35 -11.26 -4.07 -16.38
C PRO A 35 -11.92 -3.81 -15.00
N ASP A 36 -12.50 -4.86 -14.40
CA ASP A 36 -13.07 -4.80 -13.06
C ASP A 36 -11.96 -5.00 -11.99
N PRO A 37 -11.69 -4.01 -11.11
CA PRO A 37 -10.68 -4.13 -10.07
C PRO A 37 -11.03 -5.22 -9.03
N VAL A 38 -12.30 -5.48 -8.79
CA VAL A 38 -12.73 -6.54 -7.85
C VAL A 38 -12.42 -7.93 -8.44
N ALA A 39 -12.70 -8.14 -9.72
CA ALA A 39 -12.32 -9.38 -10.41
C ALA A 39 -10.79 -9.57 -10.42
N ALA A 40 -10.03 -8.48 -10.60
CA ALA A 40 -8.58 -8.51 -10.53
C ALA A 40 -8.08 -8.88 -9.12
N ALA A 41 -8.68 -8.35 -8.06
CA ALA A 41 -8.36 -8.71 -6.68
C ALA A 41 -8.55 -10.21 -6.42
N LEU A 42 -9.66 -10.78 -6.88
CA LEU A 42 -9.93 -12.23 -6.75
C LEU A 42 -8.94 -13.09 -7.54
N ILE A 43 -8.43 -12.60 -8.68
CA ILE A 43 -7.35 -13.28 -9.42
C ILE A 43 -6.04 -13.22 -8.62
N ALA A 44 -5.70 -12.06 -8.04
CA ALA A 44 -4.51 -11.90 -7.23
C ALA A 44 -4.53 -12.81 -5.99
N GLU A 45 -5.67 -12.92 -5.28
CA GLU A 45 -5.84 -13.86 -4.17
C GLU A 45 -5.59 -15.31 -4.60
N ARG A 46 -6.25 -15.76 -5.68
CA ARG A 46 -6.03 -17.13 -6.21
C ARG A 46 -4.59 -17.40 -6.62
N ALA A 47 -3.89 -16.37 -7.08
CA ALA A 47 -2.47 -16.46 -7.41
C ALA A 47 -1.55 -16.54 -6.17
N GLY A 48 -2.08 -16.23 -4.97
CA GLY A 48 -1.38 -16.36 -3.69
C GLY A 48 -1.05 -15.05 -3.00
N ALA A 49 -1.61 -13.91 -3.41
CA ALA A 49 -1.53 -12.66 -2.65
C ALA A 49 -2.14 -12.84 -1.25
N GLN A 50 -1.52 -12.25 -0.22
CA GLN A 50 -1.98 -12.33 1.15
C GLN A 50 -2.74 -11.07 1.60
N GLY A 51 -2.79 -10.05 0.75
CA GLY A 51 -3.56 -8.83 0.94
C GLY A 51 -3.88 -8.16 -0.38
N ILE A 52 -4.94 -7.37 -0.37
CA ILE A 52 -5.33 -6.48 -1.47
C ILE A 52 -5.24 -5.06 -0.95
N THR A 53 -4.55 -4.21 -1.70
CA THR A 53 -4.44 -2.78 -1.41
C THR A 53 -5.21 -2.00 -2.46
N ALA A 54 -6.00 -1.04 -2.01
CA ALA A 54 -6.76 -0.13 -2.87
C ALA A 54 -6.77 1.28 -2.27
N HIS A 55 -6.45 2.29 -3.08
CA HIS A 55 -6.45 3.68 -2.66
C HIS A 55 -7.74 4.39 -3.08
N LEU A 56 -8.60 4.70 -2.12
CA LEU A 56 -9.78 5.52 -2.34
C LEU A 56 -9.41 7.00 -2.20
N ARG A 57 -9.00 7.61 -3.30
CA ARG A 57 -8.66 9.04 -3.33
C ARG A 57 -9.92 9.92 -3.22
N LEU A 58 -9.77 11.10 -2.62
CA LEU A 58 -10.85 12.07 -2.51
C LEU A 58 -11.48 12.42 -3.88
N ASP A 59 -10.68 12.48 -4.93
CA ASP A 59 -11.13 12.84 -6.29
C ASP A 59 -11.66 11.64 -7.11
N ARG A 60 -11.64 10.41 -6.55
CA ARG A 60 -12.14 9.18 -7.23
C ARG A 60 -11.58 8.97 -8.63
N ARG A 61 -10.33 9.37 -8.88
CA ARG A 61 -9.73 9.28 -10.24
C ARG A 61 -9.58 7.85 -10.77
N HIS A 62 -9.56 6.85 -9.89
CA HIS A 62 -9.47 5.43 -10.25
C HIS A 62 -10.43 4.55 -9.45
N ILE A 63 -10.10 4.16 -8.23
CA ILE A 63 -10.98 3.40 -7.33
C ILE A 63 -12.19 4.25 -6.94
N LEU A 64 -13.37 3.65 -6.97
CA LEU A 64 -14.65 4.25 -6.60
C LEU A 64 -15.16 3.64 -5.29
N ASP A 65 -16.06 4.35 -4.62
CA ASP A 65 -16.66 3.90 -3.34
C ASP A 65 -17.22 2.49 -3.46
N ARG A 66 -17.96 2.21 -4.55
CA ARG A 66 -18.53 0.88 -4.82
C ARG A 66 -17.50 -0.24 -4.91
N ASP A 67 -16.31 0.07 -5.44
CA ASP A 67 -15.23 -0.90 -5.57
C ASP A 67 -14.76 -1.34 -4.17
N ILE A 68 -14.61 -0.39 -3.24
CA ILE A 68 -14.19 -0.67 -1.87
C ILE A 68 -15.21 -1.53 -1.13
N PHE A 69 -16.52 -1.21 -1.23
CA PHE A 69 -17.55 -2.03 -0.63
C PHE A 69 -17.58 -3.44 -1.23
N ALA A 70 -17.46 -3.56 -2.56
CA ALA A 70 -17.45 -4.84 -3.23
C ALA A 70 -16.18 -5.66 -2.93
N LEU A 71 -15.02 -5.02 -2.79
CA LEU A 71 -13.80 -5.68 -2.32
C LEU A 71 -14.01 -6.26 -0.93
N ARG A 72 -14.50 -5.44 0.02
CA ARG A 72 -14.74 -5.91 1.40
C ARG A 72 -15.68 -7.10 1.48
N GLU A 73 -16.68 -7.15 0.61
CA GLU A 73 -17.65 -8.25 0.55
C GLU A 73 -17.05 -9.53 -0.05
N LYS A 74 -16.19 -9.41 -1.07
CA LYS A 74 -15.82 -10.53 -1.93
C LYS A 74 -14.44 -11.12 -1.67
N ILE A 75 -13.47 -10.32 -1.20
CA ILE A 75 -12.14 -10.84 -0.90
C ILE A 75 -12.13 -11.60 0.43
N THR A 76 -11.26 -12.56 0.55
CA THR A 76 -11.07 -13.38 1.76
C THR A 76 -9.77 -13.08 2.48
N THR A 77 -8.86 -12.41 1.80
CA THR A 77 -7.61 -11.89 2.37
C THR A 77 -7.82 -10.52 3.01
N LYS A 78 -6.76 -9.94 3.52
CA LYS A 78 -6.77 -8.62 4.13
C LYS A 78 -7.07 -7.53 3.09
N LEU A 79 -7.99 -6.60 3.40
CA LEU A 79 -8.13 -5.33 2.70
C LEU A 79 -7.29 -4.26 3.40
N ASN A 80 -6.30 -3.72 2.69
CA ASN A 80 -5.58 -2.51 3.08
C ASN A 80 -6.16 -1.32 2.29
N LEU A 81 -6.88 -0.44 2.98
CA LEU A 81 -7.46 0.75 2.37
C LEU A 81 -6.49 1.93 2.51
N GLU A 82 -5.91 2.37 1.41
CA GLU A 82 -5.16 3.62 1.39
C GLU A 82 -6.12 4.82 1.25
N MET A 83 -5.86 5.87 2.02
CA MET A 83 -6.70 7.07 2.01
C MET A 83 -5.95 8.33 2.47
N GLY A 84 -6.36 9.49 1.94
CA GLY A 84 -6.01 10.78 2.52
C GLY A 84 -6.78 11.03 3.82
N ASN A 85 -6.23 11.87 4.69
CA ASN A 85 -6.88 12.26 5.94
C ASN A 85 -8.00 13.28 5.67
N THR A 86 -9.17 12.81 5.25
CA THR A 86 -10.37 13.60 5.01
C THR A 86 -11.58 12.96 5.69
N ASP A 87 -12.50 13.77 6.22
CA ASP A 87 -13.69 13.27 6.92
C ASP A 87 -14.55 12.37 6.03
N GLU A 88 -14.68 12.73 4.73
CA GLU A 88 -15.49 11.98 3.78
C GLU A 88 -14.99 10.53 3.63
N ILE A 89 -13.68 10.36 3.39
CA ILE A 89 -13.11 9.02 3.21
C ILE A 89 -13.04 8.27 4.53
N LEU A 90 -12.77 8.96 5.63
CA LEU A 90 -12.79 8.37 6.97
C LEU A 90 -14.16 7.75 7.29
N GLU A 91 -15.28 8.43 6.96
CA GLU A 91 -16.61 7.86 7.16
C GLU A 91 -16.85 6.60 6.31
N ILE A 92 -16.28 6.54 5.10
CA ILE A 92 -16.35 5.34 4.25
C ILE A 92 -15.53 4.22 4.89
N ALA A 93 -14.30 4.50 5.32
CA ALA A 93 -13.44 3.52 6.00
C ALA A 93 -14.11 2.91 7.24
N LEU A 94 -14.75 3.75 8.06
CA LEU A 94 -15.48 3.30 9.25
C LEU A 94 -16.71 2.43 8.93
N LYS A 95 -17.35 2.63 7.78
CA LYS A 95 -18.47 1.79 7.29
C LYS A 95 -17.98 0.47 6.71
N VAL A 96 -16.92 0.51 5.90
CA VAL A 96 -16.34 -0.66 5.24
C VAL A 96 -15.63 -1.57 6.24
N ARG A 97 -14.97 -0.99 7.26
CA ARG A 97 -14.19 -1.70 8.28
C ARG A 97 -13.17 -2.64 7.66
N PRO A 98 -12.21 -2.11 6.87
CA PRO A 98 -11.11 -2.91 6.37
C PRO A 98 -10.25 -3.41 7.53
N GLU A 99 -9.41 -4.39 7.30
CA GLU A 99 -8.45 -4.86 8.30
C GLU A 99 -7.42 -3.76 8.63
N ASP A 100 -6.91 -3.09 7.59
CA ASP A 100 -5.94 -2.00 7.72
C ASP A 100 -6.41 -0.75 6.97
N VAL A 101 -6.08 0.41 7.52
CA VAL A 101 -6.09 1.70 6.81
C VAL A 101 -4.68 2.24 6.77
N CYS A 102 -4.19 2.58 5.59
CA CYS A 102 -2.93 3.30 5.40
C CYS A 102 -3.22 4.77 5.06
N LEU A 103 -2.86 5.68 5.97
CA LEU A 103 -2.96 7.11 5.69
C LEU A 103 -1.80 7.56 4.82
N VAL A 104 -2.12 8.15 3.68
CA VAL A 104 -1.16 8.60 2.66
C VAL A 104 -1.35 10.09 2.35
N PRO A 105 -0.31 10.82 1.91
CA PRO A 105 -0.49 12.18 1.41
C PRO A 105 -1.24 12.15 0.08
N GLU A 106 -2.13 13.13 -0.13
CA GLU A 106 -2.83 13.32 -1.41
C GLU A 106 -2.57 14.71 -1.97
N ASN A 107 -1.77 14.78 -3.02
CA ASN A 107 -1.61 15.98 -3.83
C ASN A 107 -2.43 15.87 -5.13
N ARG A 108 -3.15 16.93 -5.49
CA ARG A 108 -4.01 16.92 -6.69
C ARG A 108 -3.23 16.85 -8.00
N GLN A 109 -1.97 17.26 -8.01
CA GLN A 109 -1.13 17.34 -9.21
C GLN A 109 -0.35 16.06 -9.53
N GLU A 110 -0.24 15.14 -8.58
CA GLU A 110 0.51 13.90 -8.75
C GLU A 110 -0.36 12.77 -9.34
N VAL A 111 0.20 11.99 -10.25
CA VAL A 111 -0.48 10.79 -10.79
C VAL A 111 -0.48 9.68 -9.75
N THR A 112 0.63 9.56 -9.01
CA THR A 112 0.80 8.65 -7.86
C THR A 112 1.33 9.44 -6.66
N THR A 113 1.29 8.87 -5.46
CA THR A 113 1.83 9.49 -4.24
C THR A 113 3.35 9.58 -4.34
N GLU A 114 3.90 10.79 -4.30
CA GLU A 114 5.34 11.03 -4.22
C GLU A 114 5.71 11.59 -2.84
N GLY A 115 6.58 10.87 -2.11
CA GLY A 115 6.97 11.20 -0.74
C GLY A 115 6.02 10.68 0.32
N GLY A 116 6.53 10.60 1.55
CA GLY A 116 5.77 10.15 2.72
C GLY A 116 4.89 11.24 3.32
N LEU A 117 3.95 10.83 4.16
CA LEU A 117 3.12 11.72 4.98
C LEU A 117 4.01 12.42 6.02
N ASP A 118 3.86 13.74 6.17
CA ASP A 118 4.56 14.50 7.21
C ASP A 118 3.81 14.38 8.55
N CYS A 119 4.14 13.32 9.29
CA CYS A 119 3.53 13.02 10.58
C CYS A 119 3.92 14.03 11.66
N VAL A 120 5.08 14.66 11.56
CA VAL A 120 5.55 15.66 12.53
C VAL A 120 4.69 16.91 12.46
N VAL A 121 4.54 17.47 11.25
CA VAL A 121 3.77 18.70 11.03
C VAL A 121 2.26 18.45 11.16
N GLN A 122 1.78 17.29 10.70
CA GLN A 122 0.33 17.00 10.65
C GLN A 122 -0.19 16.26 11.89
N LYS A 123 0.61 16.11 12.96
CA LYS A 123 0.26 15.32 14.13
C LYS A 123 -1.13 15.66 14.70
N ALA A 124 -1.41 16.94 14.93
CA ALA A 124 -2.69 17.38 15.47
C ALA A 124 -3.88 17.10 14.54
N ALA A 125 -3.67 17.11 13.22
CA ALA A 125 -4.71 16.83 12.23
C ALA A 125 -4.94 15.32 12.04
N LEU A 126 -3.91 14.50 12.23
CA LEU A 126 -3.99 13.04 12.06
C LEU A 126 -4.62 12.34 13.27
N GLN A 127 -4.33 12.83 14.49
CA GLN A 127 -4.73 12.16 15.73
C GLN A 127 -6.23 11.80 15.80
N PRO A 128 -7.19 12.71 15.48
CA PRO A 128 -8.61 12.38 15.57
C PRO A 128 -9.03 11.22 14.62
N ALA A 129 -8.48 11.18 13.42
CA ALA A 129 -8.78 10.12 12.46
C ALA A 129 -8.20 8.77 12.93
N ILE A 130 -6.96 8.77 13.42
CA ILE A 130 -6.30 7.58 13.97
C ILE A 130 -7.08 7.04 15.16
N ASP A 131 -7.49 7.89 16.09
CA ASP A 131 -8.27 7.47 17.26
C ASP A 131 -9.61 6.85 16.88
N ARG A 132 -10.29 7.40 15.87
CA ARG A 132 -11.57 6.88 15.37
C ARG A 132 -11.40 5.52 14.70
N LEU A 133 -10.38 5.37 13.84
CA LEU A 133 -10.07 4.10 13.16
C LEU A 133 -9.73 3.01 14.18
N ARG A 134 -8.84 3.30 15.12
CA ARG A 134 -8.46 2.37 16.19
C ARG A 134 -9.63 2.02 17.08
N GLY A 135 -10.47 3.01 17.44
CA GLY A 135 -11.69 2.79 18.22
C GLY A 135 -12.70 1.89 17.50
N ALA A 136 -12.66 1.82 16.18
CA ALA A 136 -13.45 0.90 15.36
C ALA A 136 -12.81 -0.49 15.19
N GLY A 137 -11.60 -0.71 15.75
CA GLY A 137 -10.85 -1.96 15.63
C GLY A 137 -10.14 -2.12 14.29
N ILE A 138 -9.86 -1.02 13.58
CA ILE A 138 -9.13 -0.99 12.31
C ILE A 138 -7.66 -0.69 12.63
N ALA A 139 -6.74 -1.50 12.13
CA ALA A 139 -5.32 -1.26 12.28
C ALA A 139 -4.90 -0.05 11.43
N VAL A 140 -4.05 0.82 11.99
CA VAL A 140 -3.62 2.04 11.30
C VAL A 140 -2.16 1.94 10.90
N SER A 141 -1.90 2.17 9.62
CA SER A 141 -0.58 2.34 9.01
C SER A 141 -0.39 3.79 8.57
N LEU A 142 0.83 4.31 8.66
CA LEU A 142 1.19 5.62 8.13
C LEU A 142 2.25 5.44 7.05
N PHE A 143 1.99 5.97 5.86
CA PHE A 143 2.93 5.94 4.73
C PHE A 143 3.95 7.05 4.90
N VAL A 144 5.18 6.72 5.26
CA VAL A 144 6.19 7.70 5.69
C VAL A 144 7.53 7.47 5.00
N ASP A 145 8.30 8.54 4.85
CA ASP A 145 9.72 8.41 4.52
C ASP A 145 10.47 7.76 5.70
N PRO A 146 11.57 7.00 5.47
CA PRO A 146 12.28 6.25 6.50
C PRO A 146 13.19 7.16 7.36
N ASP A 147 12.65 8.28 7.83
CA ASP A 147 13.33 9.29 8.62
C ASP A 147 12.90 9.21 10.08
N LEU A 148 13.87 9.20 11.00
CA LEU A 148 13.63 9.00 12.43
C LEU A 148 12.53 9.91 13.01
N PRO A 149 12.47 11.23 12.73
CA PRO A 149 11.40 12.08 13.25
C PRO A 149 9.99 11.64 12.80
N GLN A 150 9.86 11.13 11.56
CA GLN A 150 8.57 10.66 11.04
C GLN A 150 8.14 9.36 11.73
N LEU A 151 9.08 8.45 11.98
CA LEU A 151 8.84 7.17 12.64
C LEU A 151 8.47 7.37 14.12
N GLU A 152 9.17 8.25 14.82
CA GLU A 152 8.85 8.64 16.20
C GLU A 152 7.45 9.26 16.28
N ALA A 153 7.13 10.21 15.40
CA ALA A 153 5.80 10.82 15.33
C ALA A 153 4.70 9.79 15.04
N ALA A 154 4.97 8.82 14.16
CA ALA A 154 4.02 7.73 13.87
C ALA A 154 3.74 6.85 15.10
N ALA A 155 4.78 6.52 15.87
CA ALA A 155 4.62 5.77 17.12
C ALA A 155 3.85 6.58 18.17
N GLU A 156 4.16 7.88 18.33
CA GLU A 156 3.46 8.78 19.26
C GLU A 156 1.98 8.98 18.89
N LEU A 157 1.64 8.95 17.60
CA LEU A 157 0.26 8.97 17.10
C LEU A 157 -0.49 7.67 17.42
N GLY A 158 0.22 6.62 17.83
CA GLY A 158 -0.34 5.32 18.17
C GLY A 158 -0.66 4.46 16.94
N ALA A 159 0.00 4.66 15.81
CA ALA A 159 -0.08 3.75 14.67
C ALA A 159 0.42 2.34 15.07
N GLU A 160 -0.14 1.31 14.45
CA GLU A 160 0.35 -0.07 14.62
C GLU A 160 1.44 -0.40 13.59
N PHE A 161 1.34 0.21 12.41
CA PHE A 161 2.24 -0.01 11.29
C PHE A 161 2.79 1.32 10.78
N VAL A 162 3.94 1.23 10.16
CA VAL A 162 4.38 2.19 9.15
C VAL A 162 4.59 1.47 7.84
N GLU A 163 4.28 2.14 6.74
CA GLU A 163 4.69 1.72 5.41
C GLU A 163 5.81 2.64 4.95
N LEU A 164 7.02 2.11 4.85
CA LEU A 164 8.20 2.86 4.41
C LEU A 164 8.11 3.15 2.91
N HIS A 165 8.16 4.41 2.54
CA HIS A 165 8.20 4.87 1.17
C HIS A 165 9.49 4.43 0.48
N THR A 166 9.39 3.56 -0.51
CA THR A 166 10.56 3.02 -1.24
C THR A 166 10.83 3.72 -2.59
N GLY A 167 10.13 4.80 -2.90
CA GLY A 167 10.25 5.51 -4.18
C GLY A 167 11.65 6.03 -4.47
N ALA A 168 12.32 6.64 -3.48
CA ALA A 168 13.70 7.11 -3.62
C ALA A 168 14.66 5.95 -3.98
N TYR A 169 14.54 4.81 -3.28
CA TYR A 169 15.29 3.60 -3.59
C TYR A 169 14.96 3.06 -5.00
N ALA A 170 13.69 3.02 -5.37
CA ALA A 170 13.24 2.47 -6.64
C ALA A 170 13.76 3.29 -7.84
N ASN A 171 13.87 4.61 -7.68
CA ASN A 171 14.32 5.55 -8.71
C ASN A 171 15.85 5.74 -8.73
N ALA A 172 16.57 5.28 -7.70
CA ALA A 172 18.02 5.40 -7.63
C ALA A 172 18.75 4.26 -8.38
N PHE A 173 19.99 4.50 -8.76
CA PHE A 173 20.86 3.54 -9.43
C PHE A 173 22.27 3.53 -8.81
N GLY A 174 22.97 2.41 -8.93
CA GLY A 174 24.36 2.28 -8.48
C GLY A 174 24.53 2.61 -6.98
N ALA A 175 25.50 3.47 -6.66
CA ALA A 175 25.82 3.85 -5.28
C ALA A 175 24.63 4.52 -4.57
N ALA A 176 23.90 5.40 -5.26
CA ALA A 176 22.74 6.08 -4.68
C ALA A 176 21.65 5.07 -4.25
N ARG A 177 21.42 4.00 -5.02
CA ARG A 177 20.49 2.93 -4.60
C ARG A 177 20.95 2.22 -3.33
N ALA A 178 22.26 1.98 -3.20
CA ALA A 178 22.81 1.35 -2.01
C ALA A 178 22.64 2.26 -0.76
N GLU A 179 22.78 3.57 -0.92
CA GLU A 179 22.54 4.56 0.15
C GLU A 179 21.06 4.57 0.58
N GLU A 180 20.12 4.59 -0.39
CA GLU A 180 18.69 4.55 -0.09
C GLU A 180 18.28 3.22 0.55
N LEU A 181 18.85 2.10 0.12
CA LEU A 181 18.64 0.80 0.80
C LEU A 181 19.13 0.85 2.25
N ALA A 182 20.31 1.42 2.48
CA ALA A 182 20.83 1.57 3.85
C ALA A 182 19.95 2.50 4.71
N ARG A 183 19.33 3.53 4.10
CA ARG A 183 18.36 4.41 4.76
C ARG A 183 17.10 3.63 5.16
N LEU A 184 16.57 2.80 4.26
CA LEU A 184 15.42 1.93 4.54
C LEU A 184 15.72 0.92 5.66
N ILE A 185 16.92 0.32 5.68
CA ILE A 185 17.35 -0.59 6.74
C ILE A 185 17.34 0.11 8.10
N ARG A 186 17.98 1.28 8.21
CA ARG A 186 17.99 2.07 9.45
C ARG A 186 16.58 2.49 9.88
N GLY A 187 15.74 2.90 8.91
CA GLY A 187 14.34 3.26 9.17
C GLY A 187 13.54 2.09 9.73
N ALA A 188 13.69 0.90 9.14
CA ALA A 188 13.00 -0.30 9.60
C ALA A 188 13.44 -0.72 11.03
N GLU A 189 14.74 -0.64 11.34
CA GLU A 189 15.27 -0.89 12.68
C GLU A 189 14.70 0.12 13.69
N SER A 190 14.67 1.41 13.34
CA SER A 190 14.13 2.47 14.19
C SER A 190 12.62 2.32 14.42
N ALA A 191 11.85 2.02 13.39
CA ALA A 191 10.42 1.78 13.49
C ALA A 191 10.12 0.57 14.40
N HIS A 192 10.85 -0.52 14.20
CA HIS A 192 10.70 -1.71 15.05
C HIS A 192 11.06 -1.43 16.51
N ALA A 193 12.15 -0.69 16.77
CA ALA A 193 12.54 -0.28 18.11
C ALA A 193 11.50 0.62 18.80
N ALA A 194 10.76 1.42 18.01
CA ALA A 194 9.62 2.23 18.47
C ALA A 194 8.33 1.42 18.67
N GLY A 195 8.35 0.10 18.44
CA GLY A 195 7.19 -0.80 18.60
C GLY A 195 6.27 -0.89 17.39
N LEU A 196 6.64 -0.29 16.25
CA LEU A 196 5.88 -0.34 15.02
C LEU A 196 6.18 -1.61 14.22
N LYS A 197 5.18 -2.14 13.53
CA LYS A 197 5.35 -3.14 12.48
C LYS A 197 5.69 -2.45 11.17
N VAL A 198 6.56 -3.05 10.36
CA VAL A 198 7.12 -2.41 9.18
C VAL A 198 6.58 -3.05 7.91
N ASN A 199 5.85 -2.27 7.12
CA ASN A 199 5.53 -2.54 5.73
C ASN A 199 6.41 -1.65 4.84
N ALA A 200 6.44 -1.93 3.54
CA ALA A 200 7.10 -1.05 2.57
C ALA A 200 6.40 -1.14 1.21
N GLY A 201 6.47 -0.06 0.45
CA GLY A 201 5.83 0.01 -0.85
C GLY A 201 6.27 1.21 -1.68
N HIS A 202 5.75 1.26 -2.87
CA HIS A 202 5.94 2.27 -3.91
C HIS A 202 7.20 2.08 -4.76
N GLY A 203 7.00 1.87 -6.06
CA GLY A 203 8.09 1.75 -7.05
C GLY A 203 8.81 0.41 -7.08
N LEU A 204 8.43 -0.54 -6.22
CA LEU A 204 9.00 -1.88 -6.23
C LEU A 204 8.60 -2.66 -7.49
N ASN A 205 9.56 -3.43 -8.02
CA ASN A 205 9.38 -4.19 -9.25
C ASN A 205 10.28 -5.44 -9.27
N TYR A 206 10.16 -6.26 -10.32
CA TYR A 206 10.86 -7.54 -10.46
C TYR A 206 12.41 -7.42 -10.53
N SER A 207 12.94 -6.23 -10.80
CA SER A 207 14.39 -6.01 -10.89
C SER A 207 15.02 -5.43 -9.61
N ASN A 208 14.20 -4.82 -8.73
CA ASN A 208 14.69 -4.19 -7.50
C ASN A 208 14.20 -4.87 -6.21
N ILE A 209 13.27 -5.82 -6.31
CA ILE A 209 12.64 -6.48 -5.17
C ILE A 209 13.64 -7.28 -4.32
N THR A 210 14.63 -7.93 -4.94
CA THR A 210 15.56 -8.82 -4.24
C THR A 210 16.36 -8.09 -3.15
N ASP A 211 16.79 -6.86 -3.41
CA ASP A 211 17.56 -6.10 -2.43
C ASP A 211 16.69 -5.61 -1.27
N ILE A 212 15.41 -5.31 -1.51
CA ILE A 212 14.46 -4.91 -0.45
C ILE A 212 14.26 -6.01 0.59
N LEU A 213 14.38 -7.27 0.22
CA LEU A 213 14.27 -8.39 1.18
C LEU A 213 15.37 -8.39 2.26
N ARG A 214 16.40 -7.54 2.11
CA ARG A 214 17.44 -7.32 3.12
C ARG A 214 17.03 -6.32 4.21
N VAL A 215 15.94 -5.59 4.00
CA VAL A 215 15.38 -4.68 5.02
C VAL A 215 14.81 -5.53 6.15
N PRO A 216 15.26 -5.34 7.40
CA PRO A 216 14.82 -6.15 8.52
C PRO A 216 13.37 -5.81 8.93
N HIS A 217 12.75 -6.74 9.67
CA HIS A 217 11.42 -6.55 10.27
C HIS A 217 10.25 -6.32 9.30
N LEU A 218 10.46 -6.50 7.98
CA LEU A 218 9.38 -6.38 7.00
C LEU A 218 8.31 -7.44 7.24
N VAL A 219 7.06 -6.99 7.33
CA VAL A 219 5.86 -7.83 7.46
C VAL A 219 5.19 -8.01 6.09
N GLU A 220 5.08 -6.93 5.32
CA GLU A 220 4.36 -6.91 4.07
C GLU A 220 4.97 -5.91 3.08
N LEU A 221 4.90 -6.25 1.79
CA LEU A 221 5.23 -5.36 0.68
C LEU A 221 3.97 -5.09 -0.13
N ASN A 222 3.61 -3.80 -0.30
CA ASN A 222 2.49 -3.36 -1.12
C ASN A 222 2.99 -2.96 -2.51
N ILE A 223 2.61 -3.74 -3.53
CA ILE A 223 3.12 -3.60 -4.90
C ILE A 223 1.96 -3.52 -5.88
N GLY A 224 1.90 -2.44 -6.66
CA GLY A 224 0.84 -2.21 -7.65
C GLY A 224 1.36 -2.12 -9.07
N HIS A 225 1.91 -0.98 -9.45
CA HIS A 225 2.21 -0.64 -10.84
C HIS A 225 2.97 -1.74 -11.60
N SER A 226 4.04 -2.28 -11.03
CA SER A 226 4.88 -3.28 -11.72
C SER A 226 4.14 -4.59 -11.97
N ILE A 227 3.28 -5.02 -11.05
CA ILE A 227 2.46 -6.22 -11.22
C ILE A 227 1.43 -6.01 -12.33
N ILE A 228 0.72 -4.88 -12.32
CA ILE A 228 -0.29 -4.58 -13.35
C ILE A 228 0.37 -4.36 -14.72
N SER A 229 1.51 -3.69 -14.76
CA SER A 229 2.31 -3.53 -15.99
C SER A 229 2.74 -4.89 -16.57
N ARG A 230 3.24 -5.81 -15.73
CA ARG A 230 3.60 -7.18 -16.14
C ARG A 230 2.35 -7.93 -16.61
N ALA A 231 1.23 -7.78 -15.94
CA ALA A 231 -0.03 -8.45 -16.27
C ALA A 231 -0.56 -8.12 -17.67
N VAL A 232 -0.23 -6.95 -18.23
CA VAL A 232 -0.61 -6.57 -19.60
C VAL A 232 -0.09 -7.56 -20.65
N THR A 233 1.07 -8.18 -20.39
CA THR A 233 1.70 -9.11 -21.34
C THR A 233 1.62 -10.58 -20.91
N THR A 234 1.48 -10.86 -19.61
CA THR A 234 1.52 -12.23 -19.08
C THR A 234 0.21 -12.71 -18.47
N GLY A 235 -0.73 -11.80 -18.24
CA GLY A 235 -1.90 -12.04 -17.42
C GLY A 235 -1.60 -11.86 -15.93
N LEU A 236 -2.63 -11.50 -15.14
CA LEU A 236 -2.47 -11.10 -13.73
C LEU A 236 -2.05 -12.27 -12.82
N ASP A 237 -2.61 -13.46 -13.02
CA ASP A 237 -2.22 -14.65 -12.24
C ASP A 237 -0.72 -14.92 -12.34
N ALA A 238 -0.18 -14.95 -13.56
CA ALA A 238 1.25 -15.16 -13.80
C ALA A 238 2.10 -14.04 -13.19
N ALA A 239 1.70 -12.78 -13.37
CA ALA A 239 2.43 -11.62 -12.82
C ALA A 239 2.53 -11.70 -11.29
N VAL A 240 1.45 -12.02 -10.59
CA VAL A 240 1.44 -12.18 -9.12
C VAL A 240 2.34 -13.34 -8.69
N ARG A 241 2.26 -14.49 -9.35
CA ARG A 241 3.11 -15.65 -9.03
C ARG A 241 4.60 -15.37 -9.28
N GLU A 242 4.94 -14.66 -10.35
CA GLU A 242 6.31 -14.23 -10.62
C GLU A 242 6.82 -13.29 -9.52
N MET A 243 5.99 -12.35 -9.04
CA MET A 243 6.38 -11.46 -7.93
C MET A 243 6.58 -12.25 -6.65
N LEU A 244 5.67 -13.14 -6.29
CA LEU A 244 5.84 -14.03 -5.13
C LEU A 244 7.10 -14.91 -5.23
N ALA A 245 7.46 -15.36 -6.43
CA ALA A 245 8.70 -16.11 -6.64
C ALA A 245 9.93 -15.22 -6.44
N ALA A 246 9.90 -13.97 -6.92
CA ALA A 246 10.98 -13.00 -6.74
C ALA A 246 11.17 -12.54 -5.28
N MET A 247 10.11 -12.63 -4.46
CA MET A 247 10.14 -12.34 -3.02
C MET A 247 10.67 -13.51 -2.16
N ARG A 248 10.99 -14.65 -2.72
CA ARG A 248 11.59 -15.75 -1.96
C ARG A 248 13.06 -15.46 -1.72
N PRO A 249 13.56 -15.62 -0.48
CA PRO A 249 15.00 -15.58 -0.22
C PRO A 249 15.73 -16.63 -1.08
N ALA A 250 16.89 -16.26 -1.63
CA ALA A 250 17.74 -17.16 -2.40
C ALA A 250 18.33 -18.25 -1.51
#